data_6f182c9bf46186bef7247b9a3ca91672
#
_entry.id   6f182c9bf46186bef7247b9a3ca91672
#
_cell.length_a   1.000
_cell.length_b   1.000
_cell.length_c   1.000
_cell.angle_alpha   90.00
_cell.angle_beta   90.00
_cell.angle_gamma   90.00
#
_symmetry.space_group_name_H-M   'P 1'
#
loop_
_entity.id
_entity.type
_entity.pdbx_description
1 polymer ?
#
loop_
_entity_poly.entity_id
_entity_poly.type
_entity_poly.pdbx_seq_one_letter_code
_entity_poly.pdbx_strand_id
1 'polypeptide(L)'
;MLKKACKKIFAAILIMVMICGIFPNWRDSQEQVKASSIPKYVVVLDAGHDASHAGAQNRSNGYREEVLTYKIASYCKQELEKHDGVKVYMVRDSYSCPFGGGSVKSTECNSKRVEFSKNVKADLYISFHLNSSGPSARGVSVYYPNMNYKSEVGRNGEVLAKD
;
A
#
# COMPACT_ATOMS: atom_id res chain seq x y z
N MET A 1 43.00 4.71 58.01
CA MET A 1 41.72 4.20 57.51
C MET A 1 41.13 5.04 56.39
N LEU A 2 41.26 6.35 56.41
CA LEU A 2 40.68 7.28 55.40
C LEU A 2 41.17 7.02 53.95
N LYS A 3 42.46 6.78 53.73
CA LYS A 3 43.05 6.51 52.41
C LYS A 3 42.54 5.23 51.70
N LYS A 4 42.12 4.22 52.49
CA LYS A 4 41.53 2.98 51.93
C LYS A 4 40.05 3.15 51.53
N ALA A 5 39.33 4.00 52.26
CA ALA A 5 37.93 4.35 51.92
C ALA A 5 37.86 5.19 50.67
N CYS A 6 38.74 6.16 50.51
CA CYS A 6 38.81 7.03 49.31
C CYS A 6 39.12 6.26 48.04
N LYS A 7 40.00 5.27 48.09
CA LYS A 7 40.31 4.40 46.93
C LYS A 7 39.11 3.54 46.50
N LYS A 8 38.35 3.02 47.47
CA LYS A 8 37.13 2.24 47.20
C LYS A 8 36.02 3.09 46.55
N ILE A 9 35.82 4.31 47.02
CA ILE A 9 34.85 5.25 46.45
C ILE A 9 35.25 5.67 45.06
N PHE A 10 36.52 5.91 44.80
CA PHE A 10 37.02 6.27 43.47
C PHE A 10 36.87 5.11 42.48
N ALA A 11 37.13 3.89 42.90
CA ALA A 11 36.94 2.71 42.09
C ALA A 11 35.45 2.46 41.75
N ALA A 12 34.54 2.69 42.70
CA ALA A 12 33.11 2.56 42.50
C ALA A 12 32.57 3.60 41.50
N ILE A 13 33.03 4.87 41.59
CA ILE A 13 32.67 5.93 40.65
C ILE A 13 33.21 5.59 39.22
N LEU A 14 34.42 5.10 39.13
CA LEU A 14 35.01 4.71 37.82
C LEU A 14 34.23 3.57 37.15
N ILE A 15 33.80 2.58 37.93
CA ILE A 15 32.97 1.47 37.44
C ILE A 15 31.57 2.01 37.00
N MET A 16 30.99 2.93 37.75
CA MET A 16 29.70 3.54 37.42
C MET A 16 29.77 4.36 36.13
N VAL A 17 30.85 5.10 35.91
CA VAL A 17 31.10 5.85 34.67
C VAL A 17 31.35 4.91 33.49
N MET A 18 32.07 3.80 33.69
CA MET A 18 32.25 2.79 32.65
C MET A 18 30.94 2.10 32.27
N ILE A 19 30.07 1.78 33.23
CA ILE A 19 28.77 1.17 32.96
C ILE A 19 27.86 2.17 32.23
N CYS A 20 27.85 3.45 32.60
CA CYS A 20 27.11 4.49 31.87
C CYS A 20 27.69 4.79 30.49
N GLY A 21 29.00 4.59 30.29
CA GLY A 21 29.66 4.82 29.01
C GLY A 21 29.55 3.66 28.02
N ILE A 22 29.31 2.43 28.50
CA ILE A 22 29.17 1.23 27.65
C ILE A 22 27.74 1.11 27.08
N PHE A 23 26.76 1.78 27.67
CA PHE A 23 25.37 1.82 27.18
C PHE A 23 24.89 3.23 26.80
N PRO A 24 25.58 3.95 25.91
CA PRO A 24 25.09 5.25 25.44
C PRO A 24 23.81 5.13 24.62
N ASN A 25 23.48 3.94 24.12
CA ASN A 25 22.36 3.72 23.18
C ASN A 25 21.16 2.98 23.79
N TRP A 26 21.15 2.68 25.10
CA TRP A 26 19.98 1.99 25.69
C TRP A 26 18.70 2.83 25.59
N ARG A 27 18.79 4.15 25.67
CA ARG A 27 17.61 5.04 25.53
C ARG A 27 17.18 5.19 24.07
N ASP A 28 18.11 5.25 23.13
CA ASP A 28 17.80 5.36 21.69
C ASP A 28 17.21 4.06 21.10
N SER A 29 17.54 2.90 21.68
CA SER A 29 16.98 1.63 21.22
C SER A 29 15.51 1.41 21.59
N GLN A 30 14.96 2.21 22.52
CA GLN A 30 13.55 2.12 22.90
C GLN A 30 12.64 3.05 22.07
N GLU A 31 13.22 4.01 21.34
CA GLU A 31 12.44 4.96 20.55
C GLU A 31 12.15 4.49 19.12
N GLN A 32 12.70 3.35 18.71
CA GLN A 32 12.44 2.75 17.38
C GLN A 32 11.59 1.48 17.40
N VAL A 33 10.86 1.19 18.43
CA VAL A 33 9.61 0.47 18.26
C VAL A 33 8.63 1.53 17.75
N LYS A 34 8.72 1.85 16.46
CA LYS A 34 7.69 2.56 15.73
C LYS A 34 6.42 1.80 16.07
N ALA A 35 5.61 2.33 16.98
CA ALA A 35 4.33 1.75 17.33
C ALA A 35 3.68 1.41 15.99
N SER A 36 3.32 0.17 15.78
CA SER A 36 2.53 -0.25 14.64
C SER A 36 1.22 0.51 14.79
N SER A 37 1.21 1.74 14.34
CA SER A 37 0.03 2.58 14.37
C SER A 37 -0.99 1.85 13.50
N ILE A 38 -2.15 1.55 14.07
CA ILE A 38 -3.29 1.08 13.30
C ILE A 38 -3.41 2.04 12.13
N PRO A 39 -3.37 1.55 10.88
CA PRO A 39 -3.41 2.44 9.73
C PRO A 39 -4.69 3.27 9.80
N LYS A 40 -4.56 4.56 9.57
CA LYS A 40 -5.70 5.48 9.52
C LYS A 40 -6.56 5.24 8.29
N TYR A 41 -5.91 4.86 7.20
CA TYR A 41 -6.57 4.57 5.92
C TYR A 41 -6.02 3.28 5.30
N VAL A 42 -6.91 2.46 4.81
CA VAL A 42 -6.62 1.24 4.05
C VAL A 42 -7.04 1.44 2.61
N VAL A 43 -6.09 1.41 1.70
CA VAL A 43 -6.32 1.58 0.27
C VAL A 43 -6.05 0.27 -0.44
N VAL A 44 -6.96 -0.14 -1.32
CA VAL A 44 -6.76 -1.27 -2.23
C VAL A 44 -6.59 -0.74 -3.64
N LEU A 45 -5.50 -1.14 -4.27
CA LEU A 45 -5.20 -0.86 -5.67
C LEU A 45 -5.40 -2.12 -6.49
N ASP A 46 -6.31 -2.05 -7.44
CA ASP A 46 -6.60 -3.12 -8.37
C ASP A 46 -6.03 -2.78 -9.75
N ALA A 47 -4.97 -3.47 -10.11
CA ALA A 47 -4.45 -3.43 -11.48
C ALA A 47 -5.35 -4.29 -12.38
N GLY A 48 -6.19 -3.65 -13.16
CA GLY A 48 -7.14 -4.33 -14.05
C GLY A 48 -6.48 -5.36 -14.95
N HIS A 49 -7.24 -6.38 -15.30
CA HIS A 49 -6.76 -7.54 -16.08
C HIS A 49 -5.65 -8.34 -15.38
N ASP A 50 -5.17 -9.37 -16.03
CA ASP A 50 -4.02 -10.21 -15.67
C ASP A 50 -3.60 -11.05 -16.90
N ALA A 51 -2.53 -11.83 -16.78
CA ALA A 51 -2.02 -12.63 -17.90
C ALA A 51 -3.01 -13.67 -18.47
N SER A 52 -3.98 -14.11 -17.65
CA SER A 52 -5.02 -15.08 -18.06
C SER A 52 -6.27 -14.40 -18.63
N HIS A 53 -6.52 -13.14 -18.22
CA HIS A 53 -7.65 -12.32 -18.64
C HIS A 53 -7.12 -10.99 -19.17
N ALA A 54 -6.35 -11.08 -20.27
CA ALA A 54 -5.71 -9.94 -20.88
C ALA A 54 -6.73 -8.87 -21.32
N GLY A 55 -6.36 -7.61 -21.13
CA GLY A 55 -7.10 -6.46 -21.65
C GLY A 55 -6.72 -6.12 -23.08
N ALA A 56 -6.79 -4.84 -23.41
CA ALA A 56 -6.41 -4.33 -24.72
C ALA A 56 -4.91 -4.57 -24.99
N GLN A 57 -4.62 -4.82 -26.29
CA GLN A 57 -3.26 -5.00 -26.77
C GLN A 57 -3.02 -4.09 -27.98
N ASN A 58 -1.95 -3.35 -27.95
CA ASN A 58 -1.49 -2.59 -29.12
C ASN A 58 -0.53 -3.46 -29.93
N ARG A 59 -1.00 -3.93 -31.08
CA ARG A 59 -0.23 -4.85 -31.95
C ARG A 59 0.97 -4.21 -32.61
N SER A 60 1.00 -2.88 -32.74
CA SER A 60 2.09 -2.17 -33.42
C SER A 60 3.31 -1.97 -32.51
N ASN A 61 3.14 -1.84 -31.22
CA ASN A 61 4.22 -1.59 -30.25
C ASN A 61 4.32 -2.64 -29.13
N GLY A 62 3.44 -3.65 -29.13
CA GLY A 62 3.45 -4.74 -28.17
C GLY A 62 2.95 -4.38 -26.77
N TYR A 63 2.43 -3.18 -26.53
CA TYR A 63 1.90 -2.81 -25.23
C TYR A 63 0.64 -3.61 -24.90
N ARG A 64 0.58 -4.07 -23.66
CA ARG A 64 -0.50 -4.88 -23.10
C ARG A 64 -1.07 -4.18 -21.87
N GLU A 65 -2.39 -4.10 -21.80
CA GLU A 65 -3.10 -3.39 -20.74
C GLU A 65 -2.75 -3.93 -19.35
N GLU A 66 -2.77 -5.24 -19.14
CA GLU A 66 -2.49 -5.86 -17.85
C GLU A 66 -1.05 -5.60 -17.35
N VAL A 67 -0.12 -5.33 -18.25
CA VAL A 67 1.25 -4.93 -17.89
C VAL A 67 1.30 -3.49 -17.44
N LEU A 68 0.63 -2.61 -18.18
CA LEU A 68 0.64 -1.17 -17.89
C LEU A 68 -0.16 -0.84 -16.63
N THR A 69 -1.33 -1.45 -16.45
CA THR A 69 -2.15 -1.24 -15.24
C THR A 69 -1.41 -1.69 -13.98
N TYR A 70 -0.66 -2.81 -14.06
CA TYR A 70 0.17 -3.25 -12.95
C TYR A 70 1.28 -2.25 -12.62
N LYS A 71 1.95 -1.69 -13.62
CA LYS A 71 2.97 -0.66 -13.40
C LYS A 71 2.37 0.59 -12.78
N ILE A 72 1.24 1.07 -13.30
CA ILE A 72 0.54 2.26 -12.76
C ILE A 72 0.18 2.04 -11.29
N ALA A 73 -0.48 0.92 -10.98
CA ALA A 73 -0.85 0.58 -9.61
C ALA A 73 0.37 0.45 -8.69
N SER A 74 1.48 -0.12 -9.18
CA SER A 74 2.72 -0.24 -8.41
C SER A 74 3.36 1.11 -8.11
N TYR A 75 3.36 2.05 -9.05
CA TYR A 75 3.83 3.42 -8.80
C TYR A 75 2.91 4.15 -7.82
N CYS A 76 1.59 4.02 -7.99
CA CYS A 76 0.62 4.59 -7.06
C CYS A 76 0.82 4.07 -5.63
N LYS A 77 1.07 2.76 -5.47
CA LYS A 77 1.41 2.16 -4.18
C LYS A 77 2.64 2.82 -3.56
N GLN A 78 3.72 2.94 -4.33
CA GLN A 78 4.97 3.54 -3.86
C GLN A 78 4.78 4.99 -3.40
N GLU A 79 3.93 5.76 -4.08
CA GLU A 79 3.62 7.13 -3.68
C GLU A 79 2.76 7.18 -2.40
N LEU A 80 1.70 6.39 -2.34
CA LEU A 80 0.80 6.37 -1.20
C LEU A 80 1.49 5.90 0.09
N GLU A 81 2.40 4.94 0.00
CA GLU A 81 3.14 4.42 1.16
C GLU A 81 4.17 5.40 1.75
N LYS A 82 4.41 6.54 1.11
CA LYS A 82 5.19 7.64 1.69
C LYS A 82 4.42 8.43 2.75
N HIS A 83 3.09 8.28 2.79
CA HIS A 83 2.23 8.99 3.73
C HIS A 83 1.99 8.18 4.99
N ASP A 84 2.23 8.78 6.15
CA ASP A 84 1.99 8.15 7.44
C ASP A 84 0.50 7.80 7.62
N GLY A 85 0.26 6.61 8.16
CA GLY A 85 -1.08 6.12 8.43
C GLY A 85 -1.81 5.55 7.21
N VAL A 86 -1.19 5.51 6.02
CA VAL A 86 -1.76 4.85 4.85
C VAL A 86 -1.22 3.43 4.72
N LYS A 87 -2.11 2.45 4.63
CA LYS A 87 -1.79 1.06 4.31
C LYS A 87 -2.31 0.72 2.93
N VAL A 88 -1.43 0.27 2.05
CA VAL A 88 -1.81 -0.06 0.68
C VAL A 88 -1.73 -1.57 0.45
N TYR A 89 -2.79 -2.12 -0.12
CA TYR A 89 -2.84 -3.49 -0.62
C TYR A 89 -3.00 -3.48 -2.14
N MET A 90 -2.29 -4.38 -2.81
CA MET A 90 -2.50 -4.68 -4.23
C MET A 90 -3.37 -5.92 -4.35
N VAL A 91 -4.37 -5.91 -5.24
CA VAL A 91 -5.17 -7.12 -5.53
C VAL A 91 -4.31 -8.22 -6.14
N ARG A 92 -3.32 -7.86 -6.95
CA ARG A 92 -2.29 -8.76 -7.47
C ARG A 92 -0.91 -8.14 -7.33
N ASP A 93 0.06 -8.95 -7.00
CA ASP A 93 1.47 -8.59 -6.80
C ASP A 93 2.36 -8.94 -7.99
N SER A 94 1.78 -9.46 -9.04
CA SER A 94 2.44 -9.89 -10.27
C SER A 94 1.54 -9.70 -11.49
N TYR A 95 1.99 -10.14 -12.64
CA TYR A 95 1.17 -10.16 -13.86
C TYR A 95 0.16 -11.31 -13.89
N SER A 96 0.27 -12.28 -12.98
CA SER A 96 -0.59 -13.46 -12.93
C SER A 96 -1.93 -13.16 -12.24
N CYS A 97 -2.94 -13.97 -12.56
CA CYS A 97 -4.21 -13.96 -11.83
C CYS A 97 -4.02 -14.55 -10.42
N PRO A 98 -4.37 -13.83 -9.35
CA PRO A 98 -4.24 -14.35 -7.99
C PRO A 98 -5.33 -15.35 -7.60
N PHE A 99 -6.33 -15.57 -8.46
CA PHE A 99 -7.56 -16.32 -8.14
C PHE A 99 -7.75 -17.59 -8.96
N GLY A 100 -6.68 -18.14 -9.57
CA GLY A 100 -6.73 -19.42 -10.28
C GLY A 100 -6.58 -19.32 -11.79
N GLY A 101 -6.25 -18.17 -12.33
CA GLY A 101 -5.89 -17.99 -13.73
C GLY A 101 -7.02 -18.29 -14.71
N GLY A 102 -6.67 -18.85 -15.87
CA GLY A 102 -7.62 -19.11 -16.96
C GLY A 102 -8.70 -20.15 -16.66
N SER A 103 -8.62 -20.87 -15.54
CA SER A 103 -9.69 -21.78 -15.10
C SER A 103 -10.87 -21.05 -14.45
N VAL A 104 -10.70 -19.77 -14.09
CA VAL A 104 -11.72 -18.92 -13.47
C VAL A 104 -12.28 -17.98 -14.52
N LYS A 105 -13.61 -17.84 -14.59
CA LYS A 105 -14.25 -16.88 -15.49
C LYS A 105 -13.88 -15.44 -15.11
N SER A 106 -13.76 -14.57 -16.09
CA SER A 106 -13.45 -13.14 -15.88
C SER A 106 -14.43 -12.46 -14.89
N THR A 107 -15.72 -12.76 -14.97
CA THR A 107 -16.73 -12.24 -14.04
C THR A 107 -16.51 -12.69 -12.60
N GLU A 108 -16.12 -13.95 -12.40
CA GLU A 108 -15.79 -14.49 -11.08
C GLU A 108 -14.48 -13.87 -10.54
N CYS A 109 -13.49 -13.71 -11.41
CA CYS A 109 -12.25 -13.01 -11.05
C CYS A 109 -12.55 -11.58 -10.55
N ASN A 110 -13.40 -10.83 -11.25
CA ASN A 110 -13.79 -9.49 -10.83
C ASN A 110 -14.52 -9.48 -9.48
N SER A 111 -15.40 -10.46 -9.24
CA SER A 111 -16.07 -10.59 -7.93
C SER A 111 -15.07 -10.83 -6.80
N LYS A 112 -14.08 -11.69 -7.02
CA LYS A 112 -13.00 -11.96 -6.04
C LYS A 112 -12.11 -10.75 -5.77
N ARG A 113 -11.89 -9.88 -6.77
CA ARG A 113 -11.16 -8.61 -6.59
C ARG A 113 -11.90 -7.68 -5.62
N VAL A 114 -13.22 -7.56 -5.79
CA VAL A 114 -14.07 -6.78 -4.87
C VAL A 114 -14.13 -7.43 -3.49
N GLU A 115 -14.25 -8.75 -3.41
CA GLU A 115 -14.24 -9.48 -2.15
C GLU A 115 -12.93 -9.29 -1.38
N PHE A 116 -11.80 -9.30 -2.07
CA PHE A 116 -10.50 -8.99 -1.47
C PHE A 116 -10.53 -7.63 -0.76
N SER A 117 -11.07 -6.59 -1.38
CA SER A 117 -11.15 -5.26 -0.78
C SER A 117 -12.03 -5.24 0.48
N LYS A 118 -13.12 -5.99 0.49
CA LYS A 118 -13.99 -6.14 1.67
C LYS A 118 -13.26 -6.87 2.81
N ASN A 119 -12.52 -7.93 2.49
CA ASN A 119 -11.81 -8.74 3.48
C ASN A 119 -10.71 -7.95 4.20
N VAL A 120 -10.02 -7.06 3.51
CA VAL A 120 -9.02 -6.15 4.12
C VAL A 120 -9.66 -4.90 4.73
N LYS A 121 -10.98 -4.75 4.67
CA LYS A 121 -11.74 -3.58 5.15
C LYS A 121 -11.22 -2.28 4.56
N ALA A 122 -11.10 -2.24 3.24
CA ALA A 122 -10.59 -1.07 2.53
C ALA A 122 -11.52 0.14 2.70
N ASP A 123 -10.94 1.29 3.02
CA ASP A 123 -11.61 2.59 2.99
C ASP A 123 -11.77 3.10 1.56
N LEU A 124 -10.81 2.74 0.68
CA LEU A 124 -10.80 3.13 -0.72
C LEU A 124 -10.34 1.96 -1.60
N TYR A 125 -11.08 1.73 -2.68
CA TYR A 125 -10.74 0.77 -3.74
C TYR A 125 -10.59 1.52 -5.05
N ILE A 126 -9.43 1.42 -5.69
CA ILE A 126 -9.11 2.05 -6.98
C ILE A 126 -8.75 0.97 -7.99
N SER A 127 -9.51 0.87 -9.07
CA SER A 127 -9.20 -0.02 -10.18
C SER A 127 -8.65 0.77 -11.37
N PHE A 128 -7.52 0.32 -11.89
CA PHE A 128 -6.83 0.93 -13.02
C PHE A 128 -7.10 0.13 -14.30
N HIS A 129 -7.58 0.82 -15.32
CA HIS A 129 -7.80 0.29 -16.65
C HIS A 129 -7.28 1.23 -17.72
N LEU A 130 -7.05 0.73 -18.92
CA LEU A 130 -6.76 1.52 -20.10
C LEU A 130 -7.94 1.37 -21.06
N ASN A 131 -8.62 2.49 -21.32
CA ASN A 131 -9.73 2.49 -22.26
C ASN A 131 -9.23 2.33 -23.70
N SER A 132 -9.95 1.54 -24.49
CA SER A 132 -9.76 1.48 -25.94
C SER A 132 -10.75 2.42 -26.61
N SER A 133 -10.25 3.27 -27.50
CA SER A 133 -11.07 4.22 -28.24
C SER A 133 -10.40 4.58 -29.58
N GLY A 134 -11.04 5.45 -30.36
CA GLY A 134 -10.49 5.91 -31.62
C GLY A 134 -9.15 6.64 -31.50
N PRO A 135 -8.40 6.80 -32.61
CA PRO A 135 -7.03 7.33 -32.59
C PRO A 135 -6.88 8.75 -32.04
N SER A 136 -7.96 9.53 -32.05
CA SER A 136 -8.01 10.91 -31.54
C SER A 136 -8.32 11.02 -30.04
N ALA A 137 -8.75 9.93 -29.39
CA ALA A 137 -9.10 9.97 -27.99
C ALA A 137 -7.86 10.21 -27.12
N ARG A 138 -7.98 11.13 -26.18
CA ARG A 138 -6.94 11.51 -25.23
C ARG A 138 -7.58 11.80 -23.86
N GLY A 139 -6.82 11.63 -22.79
CA GLY A 139 -7.22 12.01 -21.46
C GLY A 139 -7.44 10.82 -20.52
N VAL A 140 -7.86 11.15 -19.31
CA VAL A 140 -8.17 10.22 -18.24
C VAL A 140 -9.66 10.31 -17.92
N SER A 141 -10.31 9.17 -17.71
CA SER A 141 -11.68 9.08 -17.24
C SER A 141 -11.70 8.47 -15.85
N VAL A 142 -12.42 9.09 -14.93
CA VAL A 142 -12.65 8.56 -13.58
C VAL A 142 -14.12 8.20 -13.45
N TYR A 143 -14.37 6.95 -13.06
CA TYR A 143 -15.71 6.44 -12.79
C TYR A 143 -15.85 6.22 -11.29
N TYR A 144 -16.88 6.79 -10.70
CA TYR A 144 -17.18 6.65 -9.29
C TYR A 144 -18.68 6.39 -9.08
N PRO A 145 -19.05 5.71 -7.97
CA PRO A 145 -20.45 5.48 -7.65
C PRO A 145 -21.18 6.81 -7.45
N ASN A 146 -22.28 7.01 -8.16
CA ASN A 146 -23.15 8.16 -7.95
C ASN A 146 -24.10 7.94 -6.76
N MET A 147 -24.73 9.02 -6.29
CA MET A 147 -25.63 9.00 -5.14
C MET A 147 -26.87 8.10 -5.30
N ASN A 148 -27.21 7.71 -6.53
CA ASN A 148 -28.36 6.85 -6.82
C ASN A 148 -28.04 5.37 -6.66
N TYR A 149 -26.76 4.97 -6.58
CA TYR A 149 -26.37 3.57 -6.49
C TYR A 149 -26.39 3.04 -5.05
N LYS A 150 -25.70 3.70 -4.14
CA LYS A 150 -25.79 3.52 -2.67
C LYS A 150 -25.35 4.84 -2.05
N SER A 151 -26.24 5.48 -1.30
CA SER A 151 -26.09 6.89 -0.91
C SER A 151 -24.78 7.24 -0.19
N GLU A 152 -24.26 6.35 0.66
CA GLU A 152 -23.01 6.62 1.37
C GLU A 152 -21.78 6.44 0.47
N VAL A 153 -21.72 5.35 -0.28
CA VAL A 153 -20.61 5.06 -1.20
C VAL A 153 -20.56 6.09 -2.33
N GLY A 154 -21.75 6.49 -2.85
CA GLY A 154 -21.83 7.51 -3.88
C GLY A 154 -21.33 8.88 -3.40
N ARG A 155 -21.69 9.31 -2.21
CA ARG A 155 -21.24 10.58 -1.63
C ARG A 155 -19.74 10.63 -1.44
N ASN A 156 -19.15 9.58 -0.86
CA ASN A 156 -17.71 9.50 -0.63
C ASN A 156 -16.94 9.48 -1.96
N GLY A 157 -17.41 8.71 -2.94
CA GLY A 157 -16.81 8.67 -4.26
C GLY A 157 -16.90 10.00 -5.01
N GLU A 158 -18.02 10.72 -4.87
CA GLU A 158 -18.20 12.02 -5.51
C GLU A 158 -17.29 13.10 -4.91
N VAL A 159 -17.11 13.11 -3.59
CA VAL A 159 -16.19 14.02 -2.91
C VAL A 159 -14.75 13.77 -3.37
N LEU A 160 -14.30 12.53 -3.37
CA LEU A 160 -12.95 12.16 -3.78
C LEU A 160 -12.66 12.44 -5.28
N ALA A 161 -13.69 12.51 -6.10
CA ALA A 161 -13.50 12.81 -7.53
C ALA A 161 -13.51 14.32 -7.86
N LYS A 162 -13.91 15.16 -6.93
CA LYS A 162 -13.96 16.62 -7.09
C LYS A 162 -12.76 17.35 -6.50
N ASP A 163 -12.03 16.73 -5.58
CA ASP A 163 -10.81 17.24 -4.96
C ASP A 163 -9.56 16.92 -5.82
#